data_bc7ca17a40aae1e1e33d2eef745b2b23
#
_entry.id   bc7ca17a40aae1e1e33d2eef745b2b23
#
_cell.length_a   1.000
_cell.length_b   1.000
_cell.length_c   1.000
_cell.angle_alpha   90.00
_cell.angle_beta   90.00
_cell.angle_gamma   90.00
#
_symmetry.space_group_name_H-M   'P 1'
#
loop_
_entity.id
_entity.type
_entity.pdbx_description
1 polymer ?
#
loop_
_entity_poly.entity_id
_entity_poly.type
_entity_poly.pdbx_seq_one_letter_code
_entity_poly.pdbx_strand_id
1 'polypeptide(L)'
;MLFSENPDQLIDELKDYIQIASSYDCSRIQNLLLATENTYIIALLGTKLFNRIAKDQTTFPDEIGMCRKAVANITVYENFTLLNTLLLSGGFARVAGENTDSLYRYQEEDLKQIFRRNGFDQLDLIINHFLDKIDSFPEFKESEYYKAGRGELIPDRFVFSQYYKPIGHIVFRYLQAFIRRAEDLDISDIVDLSELRQAVLSGTISDQQQRTIELVRPVIVCLAVAYAMEDMGVNIDNAGIWMERRVAADGIRE
;
A
#
# COMPACT_ATOMS: atom_id res chain seq x y z
N MET A 1 16.21 -1.31 -11.33
CA MET A 1 14.98 -0.70 -11.86
C MET A 1 14.13 -1.79 -12.48
N LEU A 2 12.83 -1.79 -12.22
CA LEU A 2 11.88 -2.80 -12.74
C LEU A 2 11.61 -2.63 -14.22
N PHE A 3 11.52 -1.39 -14.67
CA PHE A 3 11.23 -1.03 -16.05
C PHE A 3 12.50 -0.71 -16.84
N SER A 4 12.42 -0.83 -18.17
CA SER A 4 13.53 -0.52 -19.07
C SER A 4 13.91 0.97 -19.00
N GLU A 5 15.21 1.26 -19.11
CA GLU A 5 15.71 2.63 -19.27
C GLU A 5 15.55 3.14 -20.71
N ASN A 6 15.33 2.23 -21.66
CA ASN A 6 15.08 2.60 -23.06
C ASN A 6 13.62 3.10 -23.20
N PRO A 7 13.39 4.33 -23.69
CA PRO A 7 12.05 4.92 -23.78
C PRO A 7 11.04 4.10 -24.58
N ASP A 8 11.45 3.51 -25.71
CA ASP A 8 10.55 2.74 -26.57
C ASP A 8 10.12 1.43 -25.88
N GLN A 9 11.05 0.75 -25.23
CA GLN A 9 10.75 -0.45 -24.45
C GLN A 9 9.91 -0.13 -23.21
N LEU A 10 10.17 1.00 -22.56
CA LEU A 10 9.40 1.46 -21.40
C LEU A 10 7.92 1.66 -21.75
N ILE A 11 7.64 2.28 -22.91
CA ILE A 11 6.26 2.45 -23.39
C ILE A 11 5.57 1.09 -23.57
N ASP A 12 6.25 0.14 -24.21
CA ASP A 12 5.66 -1.17 -24.46
C ASP A 12 5.44 -1.94 -23.17
N GLU A 13 6.38 -1.89 -22.22
CA GLU A 13 6.21 -2.47 -20.89
C GLU A 13 5.06 -1.82 -20.08
N LEU A 14 4.85 -0.51 -20.21
CA LEU A 14 3.77 0.19 -19.52
C LEU A 14 2.38 -0.10 -20.07
N LYS A 15 2.27 -0.35 -21.39
CA LYS A 15 0.98 -0.70 -22.03
C LYS A 15 0.32 -1.94 -21.46
N ASP A 16 1.10 -2.85 -20.87
CA ASP A 16 0.57 -4.05 -20.22
C ASP A 16 -0.21 -3.73 -18.93
N TYR A 17 0.01 -2.55 -18.35
CA TYR A 17 -0.53 -2.18 -17.04
C TYR A 17 -1.40 -0.93 -17.04
N ILE A 18 -1.13 0.01 -17.96
CA ILE A 18 -1.85 1.28 -18.07
C ILE A 18 -2.07 1.64 -19.55
N GLN A 19 -3.15 2.36 -19.83
CA GLN A 19 -3.36 2.91 -21.19
C GLN A 19 -2.49 4.14 -21.39
N ILE A 20 -1.49 4.02 -22.26
CA ILE A 20 -0.57 5.10 -22.60
C ILE A 20 -0.41 5.21 -24.12
N ALA A 21 -0.39 6.43 -24.65
CA ALA A 21 -0.18 6.67 -26.06
C ALA A 21 1.27 6.33 -26.48
N SER A 22 1.45 5.71 -27.63
CA SER A 22 2.79 5.34 -28.16
C SER A 22 3.69 6.55 -28.46
N SER A 23 3.10 7.73 -28.62
CA SER A 23 3.82 9.00 -28.85
C SER A 23 4.18 9.76 -27.56
N TYR A 24 3.96 9.14 -26.39
CA TYR A 24 4.21 9.78 -25.10
C TYR A 24 5.71 9.94 -24.83
N ASP A 25 6.12 11.13 -24.34
CA ASP A 25 7.50 11.36 -23.88
C ASP A 25 7.73 10.70 -22.52
N CYS A 26 8.40 9.55 -22.53
CA CYS A 26 8.65 8.75 -21.35
C CYS A 26 9.68 9.31 -20.37
N SER A 27 10.44 10.35 -20.74
CA SER A 27 11.52 10.88 -19.89
C SER A 27 11.03 11.35 -18.51
N ARG A 28 9.80 11.85 -18.45
CA ARG A 28 9.19 12.37 -17.25
C ARG A 28 8.59 11.28 -16.37
N ILE A 29 7.92 10.30 -16.97
CA ILE A 29 7.30 9.21 -16.21
C ILE A 29 8.35 8.27 -15.62
N GLN A 30 9.50 8.11 -16.24
CA GLN A 30 10.59 7.27 -15.79
C GLN A 30 11.06 7.64 -14.38
N ASN A 31 11.26 8.93 -14.11
CA ASN A 31 11.63 9.41 -12.79
C ASN A 31 10.53 9.19 -11.73
N LEU A 32 9.27 9.32 -12.14
CA LEU A 32 8.12 9.07 -11.26
C LEU A 32 8.00 7.57 -10.93
N LEU A 33 8.20 6.69 -11.92
CA LEU A 33 8.24 5.24 -11.71
C LEU A 33 9.36 4.85 -10.74
N LEU A 34 10.56 5.41 -10.90
CA LEU A 34 11.68 5.14 -10.01
C LEU A 34 11.41 5.63 -8.59
N ALA A 35 10.80 6.80 -8.42
CA ALA A 35 10.41 7.31 -7.11
C ALA A 35 9.37 6.38 -6.43
N THR A 36 8.36 5.94 -7.17
CA THR A 36 7.33 5.01 -6.68
C THR A 36 7.93 3.64 -6.35
N GLU A 37 8.84 3.12 -7.18
CA GLU A 37 9.57 1.87 -6.94
C GLU A 37 10.33 1.92 -5.61
N ASN A 38 11.07 3.00 -5.36
CA ASN A 38 11.81 3.20 -4.12
C ASN A 38 10.89 3.32 -2.91
N THR A 39 9.82 4.11 -3.04
CA THR A 39 8.92 4.43 -1.92
C THR A 39 8.08 3.23 -1.50
N TYR A 40 7.61 2.42 -2.45
CA TYR A 40 6.67 1.32 -2.18
C TYR A 40 7.31 -0.05 -2.27
N ILE A 41 8.00 -0.38 -3.36
CA ILE A 41 8.48 -1.74 -3.58
C ILE A 41 9.76 -2.03 -2.78
N ILE A 42 10.76 -1.16 -2.87
CA ILE A 42 12.01 -1.37 -2.13
C ILE A 42 11.79 -1.27 -0.62
N ALA A 43 10.96 -0.33 -0.16
CA ALA A 43 10.60 -0.22 1.25
C ALA A 43 9.83 -1.46 1.77
N LEU A 44 9.08 -2.14 0.89
CA LEU A 44 8.32 -3.33 1.23
C LEU A 44 9.19 -4.59 1.23
N LEU A 45 9.91 -4.83 0.14
CA LEU A 45 10.68 -6.07 -0.08
C LEU A 45 12.04 -6.05 0.61
N GLY A 46 12.57 -4.85 0.87
CA GLY A 46 13.96 -4.65 1.23
C GLY A 46 14.89 -4.69 0.02
N THR A 47 16.02 -3.99 0.13
CA THR A 47 16.98 -3.82 -0.98
C THR A 47 17.56 -5.15 -1.48
N LYS A 48 17.78 -6.13 -0.59
CA LYS A 48 18.38 -7.42 -0.98
C LYS A 48 17.45 -8.22 -1.89
N LEU A 49 16.21 -8.43 -1.47
CA LEU A 49 15.23 -9.18 -2.26
C LEU A 49 14.92 -8.45 -3.57
N PHE A 50 14.70 -7.14 -3.51
CA PHE A 50 14.46 -6.34 -4.69
C PHE A 50 15.58 -6.49 -5.73
N ASN A 51 16.85 -6.35 -5.30
CA ASN A 51 18.00 -6.47 -6.21
C ASN A 51 18.13 -7.87 -6.81
N ARG A 52 17.81 -8.93 -6.06
CA ARG A 52 17.80 -10.30 -6.57
C ARG A 52 16.77 -10.46 -7.70
N ILE A 53 15.55 -9.98 -7.49
CA ILE A 53 14.46 -10.07 -8.48
C ILE A 53 14.76 -9.18 -9.69
N ALA A 54 15.17 -7.94 -9.47
CA ALA A 54 15.42 -6.97 -10.53
C ALA A 54 16.62 -7.34 -11.43
N LYS A 55 17.61 -8.08 -10.88
CA LYS A 55 18.78 -8.54 -11.63
C LYS A 55 18.46 -9.70 -12.58
N ASP A 56 17.55 -10.58 -12.22
CA ASP A 56 17.20 -11.77 -12.98
C ASP A 56 15.70 -11.84 -13.26
N GLN A 57 15.23 -10.88 -14.07
CA GLN A 57 13.83 -10.72 -14.41
C GLN A 57 13.25 -11.93 -15.18
N THR A 58 14.10 -12.69 -15.85
CA THR A 58 13.68 -13.88 -16.60
C THR A 58 13.37 -15.07 -15.68
N THR A 59 14.02 -15.15 -14.53
CA THR A 59 13.77 -16.18 -13.51
C THR A 59 12.54 -15.85 -12.65
N PHE A 60 12.22 -14.55 -12.50
CA PHE A 60 11.14 -14.05 -11.63
C PHE A 60 10.06 -13.26 -12.38
N PRO A 61 9.50 -13.80 -13.49
CA PRO A 61 8.56 -13.04 -14.33
C PRO A 61 7.28 -12.65 -13.60
N ASP A 62 6.76 -13.53 -12.74
CA ASP A 62 5.54 -13.27 -11.96
C ASP A 62 5.76 -12.18 -10.93
N GLU A 63 6.85 -12.26 -10.18
CA GLU A 63 7.23 -11.28 -9.15
C GLU A 63 7.47 -9.90 -9.77
N ILE A 64 8.17 -9.85 -10.91
CA ILE A 64 8.40 -8.62 -11.67
C ILE A 64 7.08 -8.06 -12.21
N GLY A 65 6.22 -8.91 -12.79
CA GLY A 65 4.91 -8.50 -13.30
C GLY A 65 4.03 -7.89 -12.21
N MET A 66 3.99 -8.50 -11.03
CA MET A 66 3.27 -7.96 -9.88
C MET A 66 3.82 -6.61 -9.43
N CYS A 67 5.16 -6.49 -9.30
CA CYS A 67 5.80 -5.24 -8.90
C CYS A 67 5.59 -4.13 -9.95
N ARG A 68 5.74 -4.42 -11.24
CA ARG A 68 5.49 -3.46 -12.33
C ARG A 68 4.06 -2.96 -12.33
N LYS A 69 3.08 -3.86 -12.13
CA LYS A 69 1.66 -3.50 -12.05
C LYS A 69 1.39 -2.56 -10.88
N ALA A 70 1.94 -2.83 -9.71
CA ALA A 70 1.82 -1.95 -8.55
C ALA A 70 2.42 -0.57 -8.84
N VAL A 71 3.68 -0.53 -9.29
CA VAL A 71 4.41 0.72 -9.57
C VAL A 71 3.69 1.55 -10.63
N ALA A 72 3.29 0.96 -11.77
CA ALA A 72 2.61 1.68 -12.83
C ALA A 72 1.31 2.35 -12.34
N ASN A 73 0.45 1.59 -11.64
CA ASN A 73 -0.83 2.11 -11.15
C ASN A 73 -0.65 3.17 -10.06
N ILE A 74 0.25 2.95 -9.09
CA ILE A 74 0.51 3.94 -8.01
C ILE A 74 1.12 5.21 -8.59
N THR A 75 2.06 5.10 -9.53
CA THR A 75 2.67 6.26 -10.18
C THR A 75 1.60 7.13 -10.86
N VAL A 76 0.67 6.53 -11.59
CA VAL A 76 -0.44 7.27 -12.21
C VAL A 76 -1.35 7.88 -11.14
N TYR A 77 -1.70 7.14 -10.10
CA TYR A 77 -2.54 7.64 -9.01
C TYR A 77 -1.94 8.86 -8.32
N GLU A 78 -0.68 8.79 -7.88
CA GLU A 78 -0.03 9.87 -7.13
C GLU A 78 0.24 11.11 -7.99
N ASN A 79 0.52 10.89 -9.27
CA ASN A 79 0.84 11.97 -10.20
C ASN A 79 -0.29 12.24 -11.20
N PHE A 80 -1.54 11.88 -10.86
CA PHE A 80 -2.67 11.90 -11.78
C PHE A 80 -2.85 13.25 -12.47
N THR A 81 -2.84 14.34 -11.72
CA THR A 81 -2.99 15.70 -12.28
C THR A 81 -1.85 16.08 -13.22
N LEU A 82 -0.61 15.72 -12.87
CA LEU A 82 0.55 15.96 -13.72
C LEU A 82 0.48 15.15 -15.00
N LEU A 83 0.19 13.86 -14.88
CA LEU A 83 0.13 12.93 -16.01
C LEU A 83 -1.11 13.18 -16.88
N ASN A 84 -2.24 13.62 -16.32
CA ASN A 84 -3.43 13.99 -17.06
C ASN A 84 -3.17 15.14 -18.07
N THR A 85 -2.24 16.02 -17.74
CA THR A 85 -1.80 17.09 -18.64
C THR A 85 -0.73 16.66 -19.64
N LEU A 86 -0.07 15.51 -19.41
CA LEU A 86 1.10 15.06 -20.18
C LEU A 86 0.86 13.79 -20.99
N LEU A 87 -0.05 12.89 -20.55
CA LEU A 87 -0.26 11.58 -21.17
C LEU A 87 -0.93 11.64 -22.55
N LEU A 88 -1.70 12.68 -22.80
CA LEU A 88 -2.25 13.00 -24.11
C LEU A 88 -1.96 14.46 -24.38
N SER A 89 -1.77 14.84 -25.63
CA SER A 89 -1.76 16.27 -25.99
C SER A 89 -3.07 17.00 -25.61
N GLY A 90 -4.06 16.28 -25.05
CA GLY A 90 -5.35 16.76 -24.54
C GLY A 90 -5.79 16.12 -23.21
N GLY A 91 -4.89 15.47 -22.43
CA GLY A 91 -5.23 14.78 -21.16
C GLY A 91 -5.90 13.41 -21.35
N PHE A 92 -6.44 12.81 -20.28
CA PHE A 92 -7.31 11.65 -20.41
C PHE A 92 -8.60 12.05 -21.12
N ALA A 93 -8.98 11.30 -22.16
CA ALA A 93 -10.09 11.64 -23.01
C ALA A 93 -11.13 10.51 -23.08
N ARG A 94 -12.39 10.89 -23.24
CA ARG A 94 -13.48 9.97 -23.62
C ARG A 94 -13.65 9.97 -25.13
N VAL A 95 -14.06 8.83 -25.66
CA VAL A 95 -14.50 8.74 -27.06
C VAL A 95 -15.95 9.24 -27.12
N ALA A 96 -16.15 10.37 -27.80
CA ALA A 96 -17.47 10.95 -28.03
C ALA A 96 -17.66 11.19 -29.53
N GLY A 97 -18.29 10.25 -30.23
CA GLY A 97 -18.48 10.31 -31.68
C GLY A 97 -17.16 10.28 -32.45
N GLU A 98 -16.99 11.19 -33.42
CA GLU A 98 -15.76 11.32 -34.22
C GLU A 98 -14.66 12.13 -33.51
N ASN A 99 -14.94 12.75 -32.35
CA ASN A 99 -14.02 13.59 -31.62
C ASN A 99 -13.71 13.00 -30.25
N THR A 100 -12.49 13.26 -29.72
CA THR A 100 -12.11 12.98 -28.35
C THR A 100 -12.38 14.22 -27.49
N ASP A 101 -13.23 14.08 -26.48
CA ASP A 101 -13.49 15.12 -25.49
C ASP A 101 -12.73 14.86 -24.18
N SER A 102 -12.45 15.90 -23.40
CA SER A 102 -11.91 15.74 -22.06
C SER A 102 -12.89 14.99 -21.16
N LEU A 103 -12.37 14.24 -20.18
CA LEU A 103 -13.18 13.58 -19.17
C LEU A 103 -13.95 14.61 -18.33
N TYR A 104 -15.14 14.25 -17.87
CA TYR A 104 -15.79 15.00 -16.81
C TYR A 104 -15.05 14.80 -15.48
N ARG A 105 -15.11 15.80 -14.60
CA ARG A 105 -14.42 15.76 -13.29
C ARG A 105 -14.72 14.50 -12.47
N TYR A 106 -15.96 14.02 -12.46
CA TYR A 106 -16.30 12.78 -11.76
C TYR A 106 -15.67 11.54 -12.39
N GLN A 107 -15.52 11.51 -13.72
CA GLN A 107 -14.83 10.41 -14.43
C GLN A 107 -13.34 10.40 -14.15
N GLU A 108 -12.71 11.57 -14.03
CA GLU A 108 -11.31 11.69 -13.63
C GLU A 108 -11.10 11.17 -12.20
N GLU A 109 -12.00 11.52 -11.27
CA GLU A 109 -11.92 11.03 -9.89
C GLU A 109 -12.15 9.52 -9.83
N ASP A 110 -13.14 8.98 -10.54
CA ASP A 110 -13.39 7.54 -10.63
C ASP A 110 -12.16 6.80 -11.19
N LEU A 111 -11.57 7.32 -12.27
CA LEU A 111 -10.38 6.73 -12.89
C LEU A 111 -9.19 6.75 -11.92
N LYS A 112 -8.99 7.86 -11.21
CA LYS A 112 -7.96 7.99 -10.19
C LYS A 112 -8.15 6.97 -9.06
N GLN A 113 -9.39 6.76 -8.60
CA GLN A 113 -9.69 5.74 -7.58
C GLN A 113 -9.46 4.31 -8.10
N ILE A 114 -9.68 4.04 -9.38
CA ILE A 114 -9.36 2.75 -10.01
C ILE A 114 -7.85 2.51 -9.95
N PHE A 115 -7.01 3.48 -10.35
CA PHE A 115 -5.56 3.35 -10.26
C PHE A 115 -5.08 3.16 -8.82
N ARG A 116 -5.64 3.94 -7.88
CA ARG A 116 -5.36 3.77 -6.45
C ARG A 116 -5.64 2.33 -6.01
N ARG A 117 -6.85 1.85 -6.21
CA ARG A 117 -7.25 0.51 -5.81
C ARG A 117 -6.36 -0.55 -6.44
N ASN A 118 -6.18 -0.50 -7.77
CA ASN A 118 -5.37 -1.48 -8.49
C ASN A 118 -3.92 -1.51 -7.98
N GLY A 119 -3.33 -0.36 -7.69
CA GLY A 119 -1.97 -0.26 -7.20
C GLY A 119 -1.81 -0.81 -5.77
N PHE A 120 -2.67 -0.38 -4.84
CA PHE A 120 -2.56 -0.80 -3.43
C PHE A 120 -3.02 -2.26 -3.21
N ASP A 121 -4.07 -2.73 -3.91
CA ASP A 121 -4.44 -4.15 -3.89
C ASP A 121 -3.30 -5.03 -4.42
N GLN A 122 -2.55 -4.53 -5.41
CA GLN A 122 -1.40 -5.26 -5.94
C GLN A 122 -0.25 -5.32 -4.92
N LEU A 123 -0.01 -4.28 -4.09
CA LEU A 123 0.95 -4.35 -2.99
C LEU A 123 0.56 -5.42 -1.97
N ASP A 124 -0.73 -5.53 -1.64
CA ASP A 124 -1.23 -6.57 -0.74
C ASP A 124 -1.01 -7.98 -1.32
N LEU A 125 -1.22 -8.15 -2.63
CA LEU A 125 -0.93 -9.43 -3.31
C LEU A 125 0.56 -9.77 -3.29
N ILE A 126 1.44 -8.79 -3.50
CA ILE A 126 2.90 -8.95 -3.41
C ILE A 126 3.30 -9.44 -2.01
N ILE A 127 2.76 -8.81 -0.95
CA ILE A 127 3.05 -9.22 0.42
C ILE A 127 2.61 -10.66 0.67
N ASN A 128 1.37 -11.00 0.31
CA ASN A 128 0.87 -12.36 0.47
C ASN A 128 1.74 -13.38 -0.27
N HIS A 129 2.11 -13.09 -1.52
CA HIS A 129 2.97 -13.95 -2.33
C HIS A 129 4.32 -14.26 -1.65
N PHE A 130 5.00 -13.23 -1.10
CA PHE A 130 6.28 -13.44 -0.43
C PHE A 130 6.14 -14.08 0.96
N LEU A 131 5.02 -13.85 1.65
CA LEU A 131 4.71 -14.58 2.89
C LEU A 131 4.45 -16.06 2.62
N ASP A 132 3.67 -16.38 1.59
CA ASP A 132 3.36 -17.76 1.22
C ASP A 132 4.60 -18.54 0.72
N LYS A 133 5.50 -17.83 0.05
CA LYS A 133 6.76 -18.39 -0.50
C LYS A 133 7.99 -18.02 0.32
N ILE A 134 7.85 -17.80 1.61
CA ILE A 134 8.89 -17.26 2.49
C ILE A 134 10.18 -18.09 2.50
N ASP A 135 10.09 -19.39 2.30
CA ASP A 135 11.24 -20.29 2.26
C ASP A 135 12.02 -20.18 0.94
N SER A 136 11.36 -19.76 -0.14
CA SER A 136 11.97 -19.49 -1.45
C SER A 136 12.61 -18.09 -1.50
N PHE A 137 12.13 -17.17 -0.66
CA PHE A 137 12.58 -15.79 -0.57
C PHE A 137 12.98 -15.42 0.85
N PRO A 138 14.02 -16.05 1.41
CA PRO A 138 14.43 -15.83 2.80
C PRO A 138 14.86 -14.38 3.06
N GLU A 139 15.30 -13.65 2.03
CA GLU A 139 15.66 -12.23 2.12
C GLU A 139 14.48 -11.34 2.53
N PHE A 140 13.24 -11.78 2.26
CA PHE A 140 12.04 -11.05 2.70
C PHE A 140 11.96 -10.94 4.23
N LYS A 141 12.47 -11.96 4.95
CA LYS A 141 12.57 -11.92 6.43
C LYS A 141 13.48 -10.81 6.95
N GLU A 142 14.35 -10.28 6.10
CA GLU A 142 15.25 -9.18 6.45
C GLU A 142 14.64 -7.80 6.16
N SER A 143 13.51 -7.73 5.45
CA SER A 143 12.84 -6.47 5.16
C SER A 143 12.32 -5.81 6.45
N GLU A 144 12.32 -4.48 6.46
CA GLU A 144 11.77 -3.71 7.58
C GLU A 144 10.26 -3.97 7.76
N TYR A 145 9.56 -4.23 6.64
CA TYR A 145 8.15 -4.61 6.68
C TYR A 145 7.93 -5.89 7.51
N TYR A 146 8.69 -6.95 7.22
CA TYR A 146 8.56 -8.24 7.92
C TYR A 146 8.98 -8.15 9.39
N LYS A 147 10.05 -7.40 9.68
CA LYS A 147 10.56 -7.23 11.05
C LYS A 147 9.61 -6.42 11.94
N ALA A 148 8.94 -5.43 11.39
CA ALA A 148 8.12 -4.49 12.16
C ALA A 148 6.97 -5.14 12.92
N GLY A 149 6.45 -6.29 12.48
CA GLY A 149 5.39 -7.02 13.16
C GLY A 149 5.87 -8.04 14.19
N ARG A 150 7.18 -8.32 14.25
CA ARG A 150 7.69 -9.39 15.13
C ARG A 150 7.73 -8.97 16.59
N GLY A 151 7.12 -9.81 17.43
CA GLY A 151 7.08 -9.59 18.88
C GLY A 151 6.01 -8.61 19.35
N GLU A 152 5.25 -8.03 18.45
CA GLU A 152 4.11 -7.20 18.81
C GLU A 152 2.90 -8.06 19.19
N LEU A 153 2.02 -7.54 20.05
CA LEU A 153 0.79 -8.24 20.43
C LEU A 153 -0.19 -8.33 19.24
N ILE A 154 -0.15 -7.35 18.35
CA ILE A 154 -0.86 -7.34 17.07
C ILE A 154 0.19 -7.43 15.92
N PRO A 155 0.67 -8.63 15.58
CA PRO A 155 1.81 -8.79 14.68
C PRO A 155 1.48 -8.51 13.22
N ASP A 156 0.23 -8.68 12.81
CA ASP A 156 -0.19 -8.60 11.42
C ASP A 156 -1.67 -8.20 11.27
N ARG A 157 -2.05 -7.95 10.01
CA ARG A 157 -3.42 -7.59 9.64
C ARG A 157 -4.45 -8.69 9.95
N PHE A 158 -4.04 -9.96 9.97
CA PHE A 158 -4.98 -11.06 10.20
C PHE A 158 -5.42 -11.08 11.65
N VAL A 159 -4.49 -10.88 12.59
CA VAL A 159 -4.80 -10.73 14.01
C VAL A 159 -5.61 -9.46 14.24
N PHE A 160 -5.24 -8.34 13.61
CA PHE A 160 -6.00 -7.08 13.69
C PHE A 160 -7.44 -7.27 13.20
N SER A 161 -7.64 -7.95 12.08
CA SER A 161 -8.95 -8.16 11.45
C SER A 161 -9.86 -9.14 12.20
N GLN A 162 -9.36 -9.83 13.22
CA GLN A 162 -10.21 -10.62 14.13
C GLN A 162 -11.07 -9.72 15.04
N TYR A 163 -10.61 -8.48 15.27
CA TYR A 163 -11.24 -7.53 16.21
C TYR A 163 -11.81 -6.30 15.53
N TYR A 164 -11.50 -6.13 14.24
CA TYR A 164 -11.98 -5.05 13.39
C TYR A 164 -12.35 -5.60 12.01
N LYS A 165 -12.93 -4.75 11.14
CA LYS A 165 -13.16 -5.15 9.74
C LYS A 165 -11.85 -5.50 9.02
N PRO A 166 -11.88 -6.36 8.01
CA PRO A 166 -10.71 -6.68 7.21
C PRO A 166 -10.07 -5.42 6.61
N ILE A 167 -8.75 -5.34 6.70
CA ILE A 167 -7.94 -4.26 6.12
C ILE A 167 -6.78 -4.84 5.32
N GLY A 168 -6.26 -4.05 4.37
CA GLY A 168 -5.06 -4.40 3.61
C GLY A 168 -3.77 -4.28 4.45
N HIS A 169 -2.71 -4.89 3.98
CA HIS A 169 -1.38 -4.83 4.62
C HIS A 169 -0.85 -3.40 4.73
N ILE A 170 -1.07 -2.60 3.70
CA ILE A 170 -0.61 -1.20 3.69
C ILE A 170 -1.36 -0.37 4.72
N VAL A 171 -2.68 -0.56 4.83
CA VAL A 171 -3.48 0.10 5.86
C VAL A 171 -3.03 -0.31 7.26
N PHE A 172 -2.79 -1.61 7.47
CA PHE A 172 -2.25 -2.11 8.73
C PHE A 172 -0.92 -1.45 9.09
N ARG A 173 -0.01 -1.29 8.12
CA ARG A 173 1.27 -0.61 8.34
C ARG A 173 1.10 0.83 8.83
N TYR A 174 0.15 1.59 8.27
CA TYR A 174 -0.16 2.93 8.76
C TYR A 174 -0.71 2.92 10.19
N LEU A 175 -1.46 1.89 10.56
CA LEU A 175 -2.01 1.75 11.90
C LEU A 175 -1.00 1.30 12.96
N GLN A 176 0.17 0.78 12.58
CA GLN A 176 1.18 0.31 13.54
C GLN A 176 1.62 1.39 14.54
N ALA A 177 1.73 2.66 14.11
CA ALA A 177 2.07 3.76 15.01
C ALA A 177 0.99 3.97 16.08
N PHE A 178 -0.26 3.84 15.70
CA PHE A 178 -1.41 3.99 16.61
C PHE A 178 -1.59 2.76 17.51
N ILE A 179 -1.27 1.56 17.01
CA ILE A 179 -1.21 0.33 17.81
C ILE A 179 -0.19 0.50 18.92
N ARG A 180 1.04 0.94 18.60
CA ARG A 180 2.09 1.19 19.61
C ARG A 180 1.67 2.29 20.59
N ARG A 181 1.04 3.36 20.12
CA ARG A 181 0.53 4.42 20.99
C ARG A 181 -0.49 3.88 21.98
N ALA A 182 -1.44 3.06 21.53
CA ALA A 182 -2.43 2.43 22.41
C ALA A 182 -1.77 1.49 23.45
N GLU A 183 -0.80 0.70 23.02
CA GLU A 183 -0.02 -0.16 23.90
C GLU A 183 0.73 0.66 24.97
N ASP A 184 1.47 1.69 24.55
CA ASP A 184 2.38 2.44 25.43
C ASP A 184 1.65 3.42 26.36
N LEU A 185 0.51 3.98 25.97
CA LEU A 185 -0.22 4.96 26.79
C LEU A 185 -1.33 4.36 27.64
N ASP A 186 -2.02 3.33 27.13
CA ASP A 186 -3.25 2.86 27.80
C ASP A 186 -3.08 1.48 28.44
N ILE A 187 -2.27 0.62 27.84
CA ILE A 187 -2.15 -0.78 28.24
C ILE A 187 -0.96 -1.01 29.16
N SER A 188 0.14 -0.29 28.98
CA SER A 188 1.38 -0.49 29.75
C SER A 188 1.22 -0.28 31.24
N ASP A 189 0.28 0.59 31.66
CA ASP A 189 -0.01 0.85 33.06
C ASP A 189 -0.82 -0.28 33.75
N ILE A 190 -1.43 -1.17 32.95
CA ILE A 190 -2.34 -2.22 33.42
C ILE A 190 -1.66 -3.60 33.34
N VAL A 191 -0.81 -3.81 32.31
CA VAL A 191 -0.22 -5.10 32.02
C VAL A 191 1.26 -4.92 31.66
N ASP A 192 2.10 -5.84 32.12
CA ASP A 192 3.51 -5.90 31.71
C ASP A 192 3.61 -6.36 30.24
N LEU A 193 3.64 -5.39 29.35
CA LEU A 193 3.77 -5.62 27.90
C LEU A 193 5.12 -6.24 27.52
N SER A 194 6.17 -5.97 28.27
CA SER A 194 7.51 -6.49 27.97
C SER A 194 7.56 -8.00 28.15
N GLU A 195 6.95 -8.50 29.21
CA GLU A 195 6.82 -9.94 29.47
C GLU A 195 5.99 -10.63 28.38
N LEU A 196 4.82 -10.05 28.02
CA LEU A 196 3.95 -10.61 26.98
C LEU A 196 4.61 -10.62 25.59
N ARG A 197 5.28 -9.54 25.21
CA ARG A 197 6.01 -9.44 23.94
C ARG A 197 7.13 -10.48 23.88
N GLN A 198 7.84 -10.70 24.99
CA GLN A 198 8.89 -11.71 25.04
C GLN A 198 8.35 -13.13 24.94
N ALA A 199 7.19 -13.41 25.56
CA ALA A 199 6.50 -14.69 25.45
C ALA A 199 6.05 -14.95 24.00
N VAL A 200 5.51 -13.94 23.30
CA VAL A 200 5.14 -14.02 21.88
C VAL A 200 6.37 -14.28 21.01
N LEU A 201 7.48 -13.57 21.23
CA LEU A 201 8.75 -13.74 20.48
C LEU A 201 9.35 -15.13 20.65
N SER A 202 9.34 -15.66 21.89
CA SER A 202 9.90 -16.98 22.19
C SER A 202 9.01 -18.13 21.72
N GLY A 203 7.74 -17.86 21.41
CA GLY A 203 6.73 -18.87 21.14
C GLY A 203 6.34 -19.72 22.35
N THR A 204 6.74 -19.30 23.55
CA THR A 204 6.42 -20.00 24.83
C THR A 204 5.47 -19.14 25.63
N ILE A 205 4.17 -19.35 25.47
CA ILE A 205 3.10 -18.57 26.08
C ILE A 205 2.39 -19.47 27.11
N SER A 206 2.33 -19.04 28.36
CA SER A 206 1.53 -19.73 29.41
C SER A 206 0.03 -19.48 29.18
N ASP A 207 -0.81 -20.35 29.79
CA ASP A 207 -2.27 -20.18 29.67
C ASP A 207 -2.75 -18.83 30.23
N GLN A 208 -2.09 -18.32 31.27
CA GLN A 208 -2.42 -17.02 31.84
C GLN A 208 -2.04 -15.88 30.88
N GLN A 209 -0.85 -15.93 30.29
CA GLN A 209 -0.41 -14.94 29.31
C GLN A 209 -1.30 -14.97 28.06
N GLN A 210 -1.67 -16.17 27.58
CA GLN A 210 -2.58 -16.32 26.46
C GLN A 210 -3.94 -15.65 26.71
N ARG A 211 -4.54 -15.88 27.88
CA ARG A 211 -5.79 -15.23 28.28
C ARG A 211 -5.64 -13.71 28.37
N THR A 212 -4.52 -13.22 28.89
CA THR A 212 -4.24 -11.79 28.96
C THR A 212 -4.14 -11.19 27.57
N ILE A 213 -3.40 -11.83 26.65
CA ILE A 213 -3.27 -11.40 25.25
C ILE A 213 -4.64 -11.33 24.58
N GLU A 214 -5.50 -12.34 24.75
CA GLU A 214 -6.85 -12.38 24.18
C GLU A 214 -7.76 -11.25 24.68
N LEU A 215 -7.57 -10.82 25.92
CA LEU A 215 -8.34 -9.70 26.49
C LEU A 215 -7.81 -8.34 26.04
N VAL A 216 -6.51 -8.21 25.87
CA VAL A 216 -5.86 -6.92 25.56
C VAL A 216 -5.93 -6.57 24.07
N ARG A 217 -5.81 -7.55 23.17
CA ARG A 217 -5.85 -7.35 21.71
C ARG A 217 -7.05 -6.55 21.21
N PRO A 218 -8.31 -6.88 21.57
CA PRO A 218 -9.47 -6.11 21.12
C PRO A 218 -9.42 -4.65 21.60
N VAL A 219 -8.91 -4.41 22.81
CA VAL A 219 -8.78 -3.06 23.37
C VAL A 219 -7.76 -2.26 22.58
N ILE A 220 -6.57 -2.83 22.33
CA ILE A 220 -5.51 -2.18 21.52
C ILE A 220 -6.05 -1.83 20.13
N VAL A 221 -6.73 -2.76 19.46
CA VAL A 221 -7.28 -2.53 18.12
C VAL A 221 -8.30 -1.40 18.11
N CYS A 222 -9.23 -1.38 19.08
CA CYS A 222 -10.23 -0.32 19.19
C CYS A 222 -9.60 1.05 19.43
N LEU A 223 -8.64 1.12 20.36
CA LEU A 223 -7.93 2.37 20.67
C LEU A 223 -7.09 2.85 19.50
N ALA A 224 -6.36 1.96 18.82
CA ALA A 224 -5.58 2.30 17.64
C ALA A 224 -6.44 2.90 16.52
N VAL A 225 -7.62 2.33 16.27
CA VAL A 225 -8.57 2.86 15.30
C VAL A 225 -9.09 4.23 15.74
N ALA A 226 -9.45 4.39 17.03
CA ALA A 226 -9.93 5.65 17.57
C ALA A 226 -8.86 6.77 17.42
N TYR A 227 -7.62 6.50 17.79
CA TYR A 227 -6.50 7.44 17.61
C TYR A 227 -6.24 7.78 16.16
N ALA A 228 -6.28 6.79 15.26
CA ALA A 228 -6.11 7.05 13.84
C ALA A 228 -7.23 7.93 13.28
N MET A 229 -8.48 7.70 13.68
CA MET A 229 -9.62 8.54 13.25
C MET A 229 -9.53 9.96 13.82
N GLU A 230 -9.07 10.13 15.06
CA GLU A 230 -8.90 11.43 15.69
C GLU A 230 -7.76 12.23 15.05
N ASP A 231 -6.56 11.65 14.99
CA ASP A 231 -5.36 12.35 14.54
C ASP A 231 -5.34 12.61 13.02
N MET A 232 -5.90 11.69 12.24
CA MET A 232 -5.89 11.79 10.78
C MET A 232 -7.19 12.38 10.22
N GLY A 233 -8.26 12.48 11.02
CA GLY A 233 -9.58 12.92 10.55
C GLY A 233 -10.12 12.05 9.42
N VAL A 234 -9.85 10.74 9.47
CA VAL A 234 -10.04 9.83 8.34
C VAL A 234 -11.00 8.69 8.66
N ASN A 235 -11.62 8.16 7.64
CA ASN A 235 -12.30 6.88 7.69
C ASN A 235 -11.35 5.78 7.25
N ILE A 236 -11.44 4.62 7.90
CA ILE A 236 -10.61 3.45 7.62
C ILE A 236 -11.55 2.34 7.11
N ASP A 237 -11.31 1.84 5.91
CA ASP A 237 -12.06 0.75 5.31
C ASP A 237 -11.15 -0.21 4.51
N ASN A 238 -11.75 -1.19 3.83
CA ASN A 238 -11.03 -2.18 3.03
C ASN A 238 -10.25 -1.55 1.86
N ALA A 239 -10.70 -0.38 1.36
CA ALA A 239 -10.06 0.35 0.28
C ALA A 239 -8.92 1.25 0.78
N GLY A 240 -8.71 1.34 2.08
CA GLY A 240 -7.62 2.08 2.70
C GLY A 240 -8.07 3.12 3.73
N ILE A 241 -7.20 4.09 3.92
CA ILE A 241 -7.45 5.26 4.76
C ILE A 241 -7.83 6.42 3.84
N TRP A 242 -8.97 7.05 4.11
CA TRP A 242 -9.45 8.16 3.30
C TRP A 242 -10.10 9.24 4.15
N MET A 243 -9.91 10.50 3.74
CA MET A 243 -10.58 11.64 4.35
C MET A 243 -11.93 11.88 3.66
N GLU A 244 -12.99 11.95 4.44
CA GLU A 244 -14.23 12.53 3.98
C GLU A 244 -14.00 14.04 3.81
N ARG A 245 -13.68 14.49 2.60
CA ARG A 245 -13.81 15.90 2.30
C ARG A 245 -15.31 16.21 2.39
N ARG A 246 -15.75 16.77 3.51
CA ARG A 246 -16.98 17.54 3.52
C ARG A 246 -16.74 18.66 2.52
N VAL A 247 -17.25 18.48 1.32
CA VAL A 247 -17.49 19.62 0.43
C VAL A 247 -18.45 20.46 1.22
N ALA A 248 -17.95 21.52 1.86
CA ALA A 248 -18.80 22.59 2.31
C ALA A 248 -19.62 22.93 1.08
N ALA A 249 -20.91 22.79 1.20
CA ALA A 249 -21.86 23.28 0.20
C ALA A 249 -21.70 24.81 0.24
N ASP A 250 -20.64 25.30 -0.41
CA ASP A 250 -20.54 26.71 -0.75
C ASP A 250 -21.68 26.97 -1.69
N GLY A 251 -22.69 27.61 -1.11
CA GLY A 251 -23.92 27.95 -1.77
C GLY A 251 -23.61 28.59 -3.11
N ILE A 252 -24.25 28.06 -4.12
CA ILE A 252 -24.61 28.79 -5.31
C ILE A 252 -25.22 30.10 -4.81
N ARG A 253 -24.43 31.15 -4.79
CA ARG A 253 -24.93 32.53 -4.82
C ARG A 253 -24.94 32.93 -6.28
N GLU A 254 -26.11 33.25 -6.71
CA GLU A 254 -26.59 33.77 -7.98
C GLU A 254 -25.59 34.60 -8.79
#